data_93deede2cae709c020c5068da1c0e1a7
#
_entry.id   93deede2cae709c020c5068da1c0e1a7
#
_cell.length_a   1.000
_cell.length_b   1.000
_cell.length_c   1.000
_cell.angle_alpha   90.00
_cell.angle_beta   90.00
_cell.angle_gamma   90.00
#
_symmetry.space_group_name_H-M   'P 1'
#
loop_
_entity.id
_entity.type
_entity.pdbx_description
1 polymer ?
#
loop_
_entity_poly.entity_id
_entity_poly.type
_entity_poly.pdbx_seq_one_letter_code
_entity_poly.pdbx_strand_id
1 'polypeptide(L)'
;MNQMVFIHGPGAGGCAESFVHQLKHYPGSLAPTLPGHLGGKPCPNVERYTEWLRGWLWSKGQPQDLVLVGYTLGGCIALQYGLDYPDEVKALVLMTTGMRPRERRPGALEFRLKAAADPETYREWIETMRHQFLFMEPELGERLVECHRKVGPLSQYQDFVVIDQFD
;
A
#
# COMPACT_ATOMS: atom_id res chain seq x y z
N MET A 1 -22.54 10.22 -5.77
CA MET A 1 -21.27 10.48 -6.52
C MET A 1 -20.33 9.35 -6.15
N ASN A 2 -19.74 8.65 -7.11
CA ASN A 2 -18.87 7.50 -6.82
C ASN A 2 -17.64 8.00 -6.05
N GLN A 3 -17.33 7.39 -4.91
CA GLN A 3 -16.14 7.73 -4.14
C GLN A 3 -14.98 6.81 -4.55
N MET A 4 -13.91 7.39 -5.09
CA MET A 4 -12.71 6.65 -5.46
C MET A 4 -11.74 6.60 -4.27
N VAL A 5 -11.22 5.42 -3.97
CA VAL A 5 -10.28 5.18 -2.86
C VAL A 5 -9.04 4.50 -3.40
N PHE A 6 -7.89 5.14 -3.25
CA PHE A 6 -6.60 4.63 -3.67
C PHE A 6 -5.87 3.98 -2.50
N ILE A 7 -5.53 2.70 -2.62
CA ILE A 7 -4.94 1.89 -1.55
C ILE A 7 -3.54 1.46 -1.99
N HIS A 8 -2.53 1.95 -1.26
CA HIS A 8 -1.13 1.69 -1.59
C HIS A 8 -0.67 0.27 -1.25
N GLY A 9 0.45 -0.12 -1.83
CA GLY A 9 1.15 -1.37 -1.54
C GLY A 9 2.40 -1.16 -0.69
N PRO A 10 3.21 -2.20 -0.50
CA PRO A 10 4.51 -2.11 0.15
C PRO A 10 5.54 -1.43 -0.76
N GLY A 11 6.66 -1.05 -0.20
CA GLY A 11 7.81 -0.57 -0.96
C GLY A 11 7.85 0.93 -1.18
N ALA A 12 8.44 1.33 -2.30
CA ALA A 12 8.56 2.73 -2.68
C ALA A 12 7.16 3.33 -2.85
N GLY A 13 6.87 4.40 -2.11
CA GLY A 13 5.54 5.00 -2.12
C GLY A 13 4.51 4.24 -1.28
N GLY A 14 4.92 3.47 -0.28
CA GLY A 14 4.03 2.81 0.68
C GLY A 14 3.32 3.78 1.63
N CYS A 15 2.65 4.79 1.08
CA CYS A 15 1.87 5.80 1.79
C CYS A 15 0.90 6.53 0.84
N ALA A 16 0.00 7.33 1.41
CA ALA A 16 -0.98 8.13 0.64
C ALA A 16 -0.33 9.13 -0.34
N GLU A 17 0.87 9.63 -0.04
CA GLU A 17 1.63 10.56 -0.90
C GLU A 17 1.86 10.00 -2.32
N SER A 18 1.92 8.67 -2.48
CA SER A 18 2.08 8.06 -3.81
C SER A 18 0.93 8.35 -4.77
N PHE A 19 -0.21 8.83 -4.27
CA PHE A 19 -1.40 9.12 -5.06
C PHE A 19 -1.68 10.62 -5.24
N VAL A 20 -0.71 11.50 -4.97
CA VAL A 20 -0.93 12.95 -5.04
C VAL A 20 -1.48 13.42 -6.40
N HIS A 21 -1.04 12.83 -7.51
CA HIS A 21 -1.54 13.14 -8.84
C HIS A 21 -2.97 12.66 -9.06
N GLN A 22 -3.27 11.44 -8.59
CA GLN A 22 -4.61 10.87 -8.69
C GLN A 22 -5.61 11.67 -7.84
N LEU A 23 -5.23 12.03 -6.61
CA LEU A 23 -6.05 12.86 -5.73
C LEU A 23 -6.34 14.23 -6.34
N LYS A 24 -5.35 14.81 -7.04
CA LYS A 24 -5.53 16.09 -7.77
C LYS A 24 -6.43 15.94 -8.98
N HIS A 25 -6.31 14.81 -9.71
CA HIS A 25 -7.08 14.55 -10.94
C HIS A 25 -8.54 14.15 -10.65
N TYR A 26 -8.77 13.46 -9.53
CA TYR A 26 -10.10 13.01 -9.10
C TYR A 26 -10.50 13.69 -7.77
N PRO A 27 -11.00 14.95 -7.81
CA PRO A 27 -11.40 15.67 -6.61
C PRO A 27 -12.45 14.89 -5.79
N GLY A 28 -12.27 14.84 -4.48
CA GLY A 28 -13.12 14.06 -3.58
C GLY A 28 -12.74 12.59 -3.41
N SER A 29 -11.72 12.12 -4.15
CA SER A 29 -11.12 10.81 -3.90
C SER A 29 -10.32 10.78 -2.59
N LEU A 30 -10.11 9.58 -2.07
CA LEU A 30 -9.41 9.34 -0.80
C LEU A 30 -8.19 8.43 -1.01
N ALA A 31 -7.17 8.61 -0.19
CA ALA A 31 -6.03 7.70 -0.10
C ALA A 31 -5.59 7.59 1.36
N PRO A 32 -5.85 6.47 2.05
CA PRO A 32 -5.30 6.25 3.37
C PRO A 32 -3.82 5.88 3.31
N THR A 33 -3.07 6.21 4.36
CA THR A 33 -1.81 5.51 4.67
C THR A 33 -2.15 4.35 5.60
N LEU A 34 -1.81 3.12 5.19
CA LEU A 34 -2.13 1.92 5.93
C LEU A 34 -1.41 1.84 7.28
N PRO A 35 -1.99 1.19 8.29
CA PRO A 35 -1.33 0.97 9.58
C PRO A 35 0.05 0.30 9.41
N GLY A 36 1.02 0.74 10.22
CA GLY A 36 2.39 0.23 10.16
C GLY A 36 3.30 0.94 9.15
N HIS A 37 2.77 1.84 8.30
CA HIS A 37 3.59 2.54 7.30
C HIS A 37 4.20 3.84 7.83
N LEU A 38 3.43 4.84 8.19
CA LEU A 38 3.96 6.06 8.79
C LEU A 38 3.57 6.20 10.27
N GLY A 39 2.95 5.18 10.83
CA GLY A 39 2.52 5.13 12.22
C GLY A 39 1.64 3.92 12.52
N GLY A 40 1.41 3.67 13.79
CA GLY A 40 0.64 2.52 14.26
C GLY A 40 1.38 1.17 14.10
N LYS A 41 0.66 0.10 14.35
CA LYS A 41 1.14 -1.26 14.15
C LYS A 41 0.56 -1.82 12.84
N PRO A 42 1.33 -2.57 12.04
CA PRO A 42 0.80 -3.23 10.85
C PRO A 42 -0.27 -4.25 11.24
N CYS A 43 -1.23 -4.45 10.35
CA CYS A 43 -2.22 -5.51 10.52
C CYS A 43 -1.59 -6.88 10.21
N PRO A 44 -1.99 -7.95 10.91
CA PRO A 44 -1.37 -9.27 10.76
C PRO A 44 -1.78 -10.00 9.48
N ASN A 45 -2.89 -9.63 8.84
CA ASN A 45 -3.43 -10.25 7.64
C ASN A 45 -4.29 -9.26 6.84
N VAL A 46 -4.73 -9.68 5.65
CA VAL A 46 -5.52 -8.83 4.73
C VAL A 46 -6.89 -8.50 5.33
N GLU A 47 -7.54 -9.44 6.02
CA GLU A 47 -8.85 -9.24 6.63
C GLU A 47 -8.83 -8.10 7.65
N ARG A 48 -7.77 -8.03 8.48
CA ARG A 48 -7.61 -6.95 9.46
C ARG A 48 -7.32 -5.61 8.82
N TYR A 49 -6.58 -5.58 7.72
CA TYR A 49 -6.43 -4.36 6.93
C TYR A 49 -7.77 -3.93 6.32
N THR A 50 -8.58 -4.89 5.86
CA THR A 50 -9.92 -4.64 5.28
C THR A 50 -10.88 -4.05 6.32
N GLU A 51 -10.94 -4.64 7.51
CA GLU A 51 -11.73 -4.11 8.63
C GLU A 51 -11.29 -2.70 9.03
N TRP A 52 -9.98 -2.47 9.09
CA TRP A 52 -9.42 -1.16 9.39
C TRP A 52 -9.81 -0.15 8.30
N LEU A 53 -9.67 -0.50 7.02
CA LEU A 53 -10.04 0.36 5.91
C LEU A 53 -11.52 0.74 5.97
N ARG A 54 -12.39 -0.23 6.24
CA ARG A 54 -13.81 0.02 6.40
C ARG A 54 -14.10 1.00 7.52
N GLY A 55 -13.51 0.78 8.72
CA GLY A 55 -13.64 1.70 9.84
C GLY A 55 -13.14 3.10 9.52
N TRP A 56 -12.02 3.20 8.80
CA TRP A 56 -11.48 4.48 8.34
C TRP A 56 -12.43 5.17 7.35
N LEU A 57 -13.03 4.45 6.41
CA LEU A 57 -14.01 5.00 5.46
C LEU A 57 -15.27 5.50 6.20
N TRP A 58 -15.78 4.75 7.17
CA TRP A 58 -16.91 5.19 8.00
C TRP A 58 -16.59 6.47 8.77
N SER A 59 -15.35 6.71 9.17
CA SER A 59 -14.94 7.99 9.78
C SER A 59 -14.98 9.18 8.82
N LYS A 60 -15.04 8.94 7.51
CA LYS A 60 -15.13 9.97 6.44
C LYS A 60 -16.56 10.14 5.92
N GLY A 61 -17.44 9.22 6.24
CA GLY A 61 -18.83 9.18 5.80
C GLY A 61 -19.28 7.74 5.60
N GLN A 62 -20.53 7.53 5.26
CA GLN A 62 -21.01 6.20 4.96
C GLN A 62 -20.44 5.71 3.62
N PRO A 63 -19.72 4.58 3.58
CA PRO A 63 -19.17 4.04 2.34
C PRO A 63 -20.31 3.53 1.42
N GLN A 64 -20.41 4.10 0.25
CA GLN A 64 -21.38 3.71 -0.78
C GLN A 64 -20.78 3.94 -2.17
N ASP A 65 -21.13 3.08 -3.13
CA ASP A 65 -20.67 3.20 -4.52
C ASP A 65 -19.15 3.38 -4.66
N LEU A 66 -18.37 2.68 -3.82
CA LEU A 66 -16.92 2.79 -3.79
C LEU A 66 -16.27 2.25 -5.07
N VAL A 67 -15.34 3.00 -5.61
CA VAL A 67 -14.37 2.51 -6.60
C VAL A 67 -13.04 2.33 -5.89
N LEU A 68 -12.69 1.08 -5.57
CA LEU A 68 -11.44 0.76 -4.88
C LEU A 68 -10.33 0.50 -5.90
N VAL A 69 -9.25 1.27 -5.81
CA VAL A 69 -8.08 1.18 -6.68
C VAL A 69 -6.88 0.77 -5.82
N GLY A 70 -6.44 -0.46 -5.93
CA GLY A 70 -5.37 -1.00 -5.09
C GLY A 70 -4.24 -1.65 -5.88
N TYR A 71 -3.01 -1.52 -5.41
CA TYR A 71 -1.88 -2.24 -5.97
C TYR A 71 -1.15 -3.08 -4.91
N THR A 72 -0.71 -4.27 -5.32
CA THR A 72 -0.08 -5.28 -4.45
C THR A 72 -0.89 -5.52 -3.17
N LEU A 73 -0.41 -5.19 -1.97
CA LEU A 73 -1.16 -5.30 -0.71
C LEU A 73 -2.49 -4.55 -0.77
N GLY A 74 -2.49 -3.31 -1.29
CA GLY A 74 -3.71 -2.53 -1.47
C GLY A 74 -4.71 -3.20 -2.42
N GLY A 75 -4.23 -3.97 -3.38
CA GLY A 75 -5.07 -4.77 -4.26
C GLY A 75 -5.68 -5.99 -3.56
N CYS A 76 -4.92 -6.67 -2.69
CA CYS A 76 -5.46 -7.75 -1.84
C CYS A 76 -6.56 -7.21 -0.91
N ILE A 77 -6.31 -6.05 -0.27
CA ILE A 77 -7.28 -5.38 0.60
C ILE A 77 -8.54 -4.98 -0.18
N ALA A 78 -8.38 -4.40 -1.37
CA ALA A 78 -9.52 -4.01 -2.21
C ALA A 78 -10.35 -5.22 -2.64
N LEU A 79 -9.70 -6.34 -3.00
CA LEU A 79 -10.38 -7.57 -3.37
C LEU A 79 -11.15 -8.15 -2.17
N GLN A 80 -10.50 -8.28 -1.01
CA GLN A 80 -11.14 -8.76 0.21
C GLN A 80 -12.33 -7.87 0.61
N TYR A 81 -12.16 -6.54 0.50
CA TYR A 81 -13.26 -5.61 0.79
C TYR A 81 -14.47 -5.85 -0.12
N GLY A 82 -14.23 -6.06 -1.41
CA GLY A 82 -15.30 -6.34 -2.36
C GLY A 82 -16.01 -7.68 -2.10
N LEU A 83 -15.30 -8.67 -1.54
CA LEU A 83 -15.87 -9.95 -1.15
C LEU A 83 -16.70 -9.84 0.15
N ASP A 84 -16.20 -9.09 1.13
CA ASP A 84 -16.84 -8.96 2.45
C ASP A 84 -18.01 -7.96 2.44
N TYR A 85 -17.93 -6.91 1.62
CA TYR A 85 -18.90 -5.80 1.58
C TYR A 85 -19.32 -5.44 0.15
N PRO A 86 -19.88 -6.40 -0.61
CA PRO A 86 -20.20 -6.19 -2.03
C PRO A 86 -21.19 -5.04 -2.27
N ASP A 87 -22.11 -4.80 -1.34
CA ASP A 87 -23.11 -3.74 -1.45
C ASP A 87 -22.52 -2.31 -1.30
N GLU A 88 -21.30 -2.18 -0.77
CA GLU A 88 -20.60 -0.90 -0.63
C GLU A 88 -19.73 -0.60 -1.85
N VAL A 89 -19.44 -1.60 -2.72
CA VAL A 89 -18.45 -1.52 -3.80
C VAL A 89 -19.12 -1.49 -5.16
N LYS A 90 -18.80 -0.47 -5.94
CA LYS A 90 -19.23 -0.35 -7.34
C LYS A 90 -18.25 -0.97 -8.31
N ALA A 91 -16.95 -0.82 -8.07
CA ALA A 91 -15.91 -1.35 -8.96
C ALA A 91 -14.58 -1.54 -8.22
N LEU A 92 -13.79 -2.50 -8.73
CA LEU A 92 -12.43 -2.78 -8.30
C LEU A 92 -11.45 -2.53 -9.45
N VAL A 93 -10.35 -1.85 -9.17
CA VAL A 93 -9.20 -1.72 -10.05
C VAL A 93 -8.00 -2.34 -9.34
N LEU A 94 -7.61 -3.54 -9.76
CA LEU A 94 -6.56 -4.33 -9.12
C LEU A 94 -5.30 -4.30 -9.97
N MET A 95 -4.21 -3.76 -9.41
CA MET A 95 -2.93 -3.63 -10.09
C MET A 95 -1.87 -4.49 -9.41
N THR A 96 -1.13 -5.29 -10.18
CA THR A 96 -0.07 -6.18 -9.69
C THR A 96 -0.49 -7.07 -8.52
N THR A 97 -1.79 -7.41 -8.47
CA THR A 97 -2.40 -8.25 -7.45
C THR A 97 -2.86 -9.54 -8.12
N GLY A 98 -2.61 -10.67 -7.49
CA GLY A 98 -3.13 -11.97 -7.89
C GLY A 98 -4.19 -12.46 -6.92
N MET A 99 -5.05 -13.40 -7.35
CA MET A 99 -5.99 -14.12 -6.49
C MET A 99 -5.31 -15.26 -5.71
N ARG A 100 -4.03 -15.49 -5.95
CA ARG A 100 -3.21 -16.52 -5.30
C ARG A 100 -1.81 -16.00 -5.06
N PRO A 101 -1.13 -16.51 -4.02
CA PRO A 101 0.27 -16.18 -3.77
C PRO A 101 1.11 -16.42 -5.03
N ARG A 102 2.01 -15.47 -5.32
CA ARG A 102 2.99 -15.63 -6.39
C ARG A 102 4.29 -16.16 -5.81
N GLU A 103 4.95 -17.05 -6.56
CA GLU A 103 6.35 -17.37 -6.25
C GLU A 103 7.18 -16.08 -6.26
N ARG A 104 7.79 -15.78 -5.14
CA ARG A 104 8.72 -14.67 -5.02
C ARG A 104 10.07 -15.02 -5.58
N ARG A 105 10.81 -14.01 -6.00
CA ARG A 105 12.24 -14.19 -6.28
C ARG A 105 12.92 -14.69 -5.00
N PRO A 106 13.75 -15.76 -5.08
CA PRO A 106 14.54 -16.22 -3.95
C PRO A 106 15.31 -15.05 -3.31
N GLY A 107 15.39 -15.02 -1.99
CA GLY A 107 16.11 -13.98 -1.25
C GLY A 107 15.36 -12.64 -1.08
N ALA A 108 14.15 -12.48 -1.64
CA ALA A 108 13.44 -11.19 -1.58
C ALA A 108 12.99 -10.81 -0.16
N LEU A 109 12.61 -11.76 0.67
CA LEU A 109 12.27 -11.53 2.08
C LEU A 109 13.53 -11.43 2.94
N GLU A 110 14.48 -12.30 2.72
CA GLU A 110 15.78 -12.32 3.41
C GLU A 110 16.53 -11.01 3.25
N PHE A 111 16.49 -10.42 2.05
CA PHE A 111 17.08 -9.09 1.80
C PHE A 111 16.47 -8.01 2.71
N ARG A 112 15.15 -8.02 2.93
CA ARG A 112 14.48 -7.07 3.81
C ARG A 112 14.86 -7.24 5.27
N LEU A 113 15.01 -8.48 5.72
CA LEU A 113 15.52 -8.78 7.06
C LEU A 113 16.98 -8.35 7.21
N LYS A 114 17.81 -8.57 6.19
CA LYS A 114 19.18 -8.08 6.17
C LYS A 114 19.23 -6.55 6.28
N ALA A 115 18.44 -5.86 5.46
CA ALA A 115 18.36 -4.40 5.50
C ALA A 115 17.81 -3.86 6.83
N ALA A 116 16.98 -4.63 7.55
CA ALA A 116 16.54 -4.27 8.88
C ALA A 116 17.63 -4.42 9.96
N ALA A 117 18.55 -5.36 9.77
CA ALA A 117 19.65 -5.63 10.70
C ALA A 117 20.91 -4.82 10.41
N ASP A 118 21.07 -4.35 9.17
CA ASP A 118 22.27 -3.63 8.71
C ASP A 118 21.91 -2.26 8.12
N PRO A 119 22.22 -1.16 8.84
CA PRO A 119 21.93 0.20 8.40
C PRO A 119 22.61 0.58 7.08
N GLU A 120 23.77 0.00 6.75
CA GLU A 120 24.47 0.25 5.49
C GLU A 120 23.68 -0.33 4.32
N THR A 121 23.31 -1.62 4.40
CA THR A 121 22.45 -2.28 3.40
C THR A 121 21.14 -1.51 3.20
N TYR A 122 20.54 -0.97 4.28
CA TYR A 122 19.33 -0.19 4.18
C TYR A 122 19.55 1.14 3.47
N ARG A 123 20.63 1.84 3.78
CA ARG A 123 20.99 3.11 3.12
C ARG A 123 21.21 2.91 1.61
N GLU A 124 21.96 1.89 1.21
CA GLU A 124 22.17 1.55 -0.19
C GLU A 124 20.84 1.25 -0.90
N TRP A 125 19.97 0.48 -0.25
CA TRP A 125 18.65 0.19 -0.81
C TRP A 125 17.80 1.45 -1.00
N ILE A 126 17.78 2.37 -0.04
CA ILE A 126 17.09 3.66 -0.18
C ILE A 126 17.60 4.44 -1.39
N GLU A 127 18.91 4.47 -1.62
CA GLU A 127 19.45 5.16 -2.80
C GLU A 127 19.02 4.50 -4.11
N THR A 128 18.89 3.17 -4.15
CA THR A 128 18.36 2.50 -5.35
C THR A 128 16.89 2.84 -5.60
N MET A 129 16.11 3.17 -4.57
CA MET A 129 14.72 3.57 -4.72
C MET A 129 14.55 4.91 -5.46
N ARG A 130 15.53 5.81 -5.39
CA ARG A 130 15.53 7.08 -6.12
C ARG A 130 15.35 6.87 -7.62
N HIS A 131 15.91 5.79 -8.17
CA HIS A 131 15.78 5.45 -9.58
C HIS A 131 14.32 5.15 -10.01
N GLN A 132 13.45 4.78 -9.08
CA GLN A 132 12.03 4.52 -9.37
C GLN A 132 11.24 5.81 -9.59
N PHE A 133 11.78 6.96 -9.18
CA PHE A 133 11.12 8.27 -9.22
C PHE A 133 11.73 9.23 -10.25
N LEU A 134 12.58 8.74 -11.15
CA LEU A 134 13.31 9.58 -12.14
C LEU A 134 12.39 10.38 -13.08
N PHE A 135 11.16 9.92 -13.28
CA PHE A 135 10.18 10.59 -14.15
C PHE A 135 9.12 11.39 -13.38
N MET A 136 9.30 11.54 -12.07
CA MET A 136 8.45 12.36 -11.22
C MET A 136 9.06 13.75 -11.01
N GLU A 137 8.25 14.70 -10.54
CA GLU A 137 8.78 15.96 -10.05
C GLU A 137 9.78 15.71 -8.91
N PRO A 138 10.98 16.33 -8.94
CA PRO A 138 12.04 16.03 -7.97
C PRO A 138 11.59 16.13 -6.50
N GLU A 139 10.80 17.15 -6.16
CA GLU A 139 10.29 17.35 -4.80
C GLU A 139 9.36 16.22 -4.35
N LEU A 140 8.51 15.71 -5.24
CA LEU A 140 7.64 14.57 -4.95
C LEU A 140 8.48 13.31 -4.79
N GLY A 141 9.44 13.08 -5.69
CA GLY A 141 10.35 11.94 -5.61
C GLY A 141 11.08 11.89 -4.26
N GLU A 142 11.63 13.00 -3.78
CA GLU A 142 12.31 13.07 -2.47
C GLU A 142 11.35 12.82 -1.31
N ARG A 143 10.12 13.34 -1.36
CA ARG A 143 9.11 13.02 -0.34
C ARG A 143 8.77 11.54 -0.29
N LEU A 144 8.65 10.88 -1.44
CA LEU A 144 8.38 9.44 -1.50
C LEU A 144 9.56 8.61 -1.00
N VAL A 145 10.81 9.00 -1.30
CA VAL A 145 12.00 8.39 -0.71
C VAL A 145 12.00 8.52 0.81
N GLU A 146 11.64 9.70 1.34
CA GLU A 146 11.56 9.91 2.78
C GLU A 146 10.42 9.10 3.42
N CYS A 147 9.26 8.99 2.77
CA CYS A 147 8.19 8.09 3.22
C CYS A 147 8.70 6.65 3.28
N HIS A 148 9.38 6.18 2.23
CA HIS A 148 9.95 4.84 2.18
C HIS A 148 10.95 4.59 3.33
N ARG A 149 11.81 5.58 3.61
CA ARG A 149 12.75 5.52 4.73
C ARG A 149 12.03 5.39 6.08
N LYS A 150 10.95 6.13 6.29
CA LYS A 150 10.17 6.09 7.53
C LYS A 150 9.38 4.79 7.70
N VAL A 151 8.85 4.22 6.61
CA VAL A 151 8.16 2.93 6.63
C VAL A 151 9.12 1.82 7.09
N GLY A 152 10.33 1.82 6.59
CA GLY A 152 11.38 0.89 7.00
C GLY A 152 11.25 -0.53 6.42
N PRO A 153 12.32 -1.31 6.51
CA PRO A 153 12.38 -2.64 5.89
C PRO A 153 11.53 -3.69 6.59
N LEU A 154 11.32 -3.59 7.90
CA LEU A 154 10.48 -4.55 8.65
C LEU A 154 9.02 -4.44 8.28
N SER A 155 8.47 -3.23 8.13
CA SER A 155 7.09 -3.05 7.68
C SER A 155 6.89 -3.64 6.30
N GLN A 156 7.83 -3.42 5.39
CA GLN A 156 7.78 -4.01 4.06
C GLN A 156 7.90 -5.54 4.08
N TYR A 157 8.74 -6.09 4.93
CA TYR A 157 8.81 -7.55 5.14
C TYR A 157 7.45 -8.09 5.57
N GLN A 158 6.82 -7.48 6.57
CA GLN A 158 5.50 -7.89 7.08
C GLN A 158 4.41 -7.80 6.01
N ASP A 159 4.38 -6.71 5.24
CA ASP A 159 3.43 -6.56 4.13
C ASP A 159 3.53 -7.70 3.12
N PHE A 160 4.76 -8.11 2.77
CA PHE A 160 4.95 -9.21 1.84
C PHE A 160 4.58 -10.56 2.44
N VAL A 161 4.79 -10.77 3.74
CA VAL A 161 4.30 -11.96 4.43
C VAL A 161 2.77 -12.02 4.40
N VAL A 162 2.10 -10.88 4.64
CA VAL A 162 0.63 -10.78 4.56
C VAL A 162 0.12 -11.07 3.15
N ILE A 163 0.78 -10.54 2.12
CA ILE A 163 0.42 -10.81 0.73
C ILE A 163 0.59 -12.30 0.38
N ASP A 164 1.64 -12.95 0.88
CA ASP A 164 1.92 -14.37 0.60
C ASP A 164 0.95 -15.33 1.29
N GLN A 165 0.28 -14.86 2.34
CA GLN A 165 -0.75 -15.63 3.06
C GLN A 165 -2.16 -15.41 2.50
N PHE A 166 -2.33 -14.46 1.60
CA PHE A 166 -3.63 -14.15 1.00
C PHE A 166 -3.98 -15.18 -0.09
N ASP A 167 -5.11 -15.89 0.09
CA ASP A 167 -5.64 -16.91 -0.82
C ASP A 167 -7.19 -16.77 -0.95
#